data_c03eaf41a3f4c232dc37631d9d259ad8
#
_entry.id   c03eaf41a3f4c232dc37631d9d259ad8
#
_cell.length_a   1.000
_cell.length_b   1.000
_cell.length_c   1.000
_cell.angle_alpha   90.00
_cell.angle_beta   90.00
_cell.angle_gamma   90.00
#
_symmetry.space_group_name_H-M   'P 1'
#
loop_
_entity.id
_entity.type
_entity.pdbx_description
1 polymer ?
#
loop_
_entity_poly.entity_id
_entity_poly.type
_entity_poly.pdbx_seq_one_letter_code
_entity_poly.pdbx_strand_id
1 'polypeptide(L)'
;MTEKKIRGGSLIARALKDKGIQHVFTLSGGFCNPALEGFMECQMEVINCPHEQVAGHIADGHTRITRKPAVCLVGPEGFANAVPSMMEAWGERSPVIFITGSSSLKRQGSGGFKEIDDVAIAAPLTKYSASITDGTRIREFVDKAYRIATNGYPGAVHLSMPVDIMFSSFAEDAGLEERPFSHKTKPVVKAWPDPTHLSEILELACNSKKPVIIGGHGVWWSSSEKKLEEVGNNLNIPIFNIPYHQKLLGEEANAYMGLADIHQYPPSKFALHESDLVLMVGARLDNQMNFGNPPLFPKSTKLICINGSHEEIELNRAADTNLLCDPGVFLDTLKNLKVNNKWNLGHEWFDLNRSKKQEWVDKTLEDLSKETKEAQSNGGKMHPLQLALDVQDAIGEKDWLVIDGGNTHFWSEIAINIAGSKGKKIGGILHPGTFSMLGVGVPFALSAKNTHPDSNVILISGDGAFLSGGLSIEAAFQEKKPIVVVIDNNGGLD
;
A
#
# COMPACT_ATOMS: atom_id res chain seq x y z
N MET A 1 -5.58 1.26 48.77
CA MET A 1 -5.83 2.20 47.68
C MET A 1 -6.97 1.63 46.86
N THR A 2 -8.04 2.38 46.62
CA THR A 2 -9.14 1.92 45.74
C THR A 2 -8.60 1.78 44.31
N GLU A 3 -8.71 0.59 43.78
CA GLU A 3 -8.31 0.27 42.39
C GLU A 3 -9.05 1.22 41.42
N LYS A 4 -8.29 1.99 40.64
CA LYS A 4 -8.87 2.92 39.67
C LYS A 4 -9.47 2.13 38.52
N LYS A 5 -10.75 2.35 38.25
CA LYS A 5 -11.49 1.69 37.19
C LYS A 5 -11.75 2.67 36.03
N ILE A 6 -11.59 2.17 34.80
CA ILE A 6 -11.88 2.91 33.56
C ILE A 6 -12.77 2.07 32.65
N ARG A 7 -13.49 2.71 31.72
CA ARG A 7 -14.30 2.01 30.74
C ARG A 7 -13.44 1.18 29.78
N GLY A 8 -14.00 0.09 29.25
CA GLY A 8 -13.31 -0.75 28.26
C GLY A 8 -12.88 0.05 27.02
N GLY A 9 -13.69 1.03 26.59
CA GLY A 9 -13.31 1.96 25.52
C GLY A 9 -12.09 2.81 25.85
N SER A 10 -11.94 3.31 27.08
CA SER A 10 -10.73 4.02 27.51
C SER A 10 -9.54 3.05 27.61
N LEU A 11 -9.78 1.79 27.98
CA LEU A 11 -8.71 0.78 28.10
C LEU A 11 -8.14 0.41 26.72
N ILE A 12 -9.00 0.22 25.68
CA ILE A 12 -8.53 -0.05 24.32
C ILE A 12 -7.75 1.15 23.76
N ALA A 13 -8.19 2.39 24.02
CA ALA A 13 -7.50 3.59 23.61
C ALA A 13 -6.07 3.66 24.18
N ARG A 14 -5.91 3.38 25.47
CA ARG A 14 -4.60 3.32 26.12
C ARG A 14 -3.72 2.21 25.55
N ALA A 15 -4.29 1.03 25.34
CA ALA A 15 -3.55 -0.09 24.76
C ALA A 15 -3.01 0.24 23.36
N LEU A 16 -3.78 0.94 22.53
CA LEU A 16 -3.36 1.41 21.22
C LEU A 16 -2.31 2.52 21.30
N LYS A 17 -2.48 3.47 22.22
CA LYS A 17 -1.50 4.53 22.49
C LYS A 17 -0.15 3.97 22.93
N ASP A 18 -0.16 2.91 23.77
CA ASP A 18 1.06 2.21 24.20
C ASP A 18 1.82 1.56 23.02
N LYS A 19 1.13 1.27 21.92
CA LYS A 19 1.72 0.82 20.64
C LYS A 19 2.21 1.94 19.73
N GLY A 20 2.08 3.19 20.19
CA GLY A 20 2.52 4.36 19.42
C GLY A 20 1.54 4.81 18.33
N ILE A 21 0.32 4.29 18.32
CA ILE A 21 -0.72 4.75 17.42
C ILE A 21 -1.19 6.14 17.85
N GLN A 22 -1.30 7.05 16.90
CA GLN A 22 -1.66 8.45 17.16
C GLN A 22 -2.92 8.88 16.42
N HIS A 23 -3.29 8.21 15.32
CA HIS A 23 -4.39 8.63 14.45
C HIS A 23 -5.51 7.60 14.47
N VAL A 24 -6.74 8.11 14.62
CA VAL A 24 -7.98 7.35 14.58
C VAL A 24 -8.92 8.00 13.59
N PHE A 25 -9.38 7.24 12.61
CA PHE A 25 -10.35 7.66 11.61
C PHE A 25 -11.69 7.01 11.93
N THR A 26 -12.77 7.78 11.91
CA THR A 26 -14.07 7.29 12.39
C THR A 26 -15.23 8.04 11.75
N LEU A 27 -16.37 7.40 11.67
CA LEU A 27 -17.66 8.08 11.76
C LEU A 27 -18.24 7.76 13.13
N SER A 28 -18.43 8.78 13.95
CA SER A 28 -18.85 8.61 15.34
C SER A 28 -20.24 7.98 15.43
N GLY A 29 -20.42 7.05 16.37
CA GLY A 29 -21.68 6.38 16.65
C GLY A 29 -21.76 5.92 18.10
N GLY A 30 -22.98 5.81 18.65
CA GLY A 30 -23.21 5.55 20.07
C GLY A 30 -22.50 4.31 20.62
N PHE A 31 -22.29 3.28 19.81
CA PHE A 31 -21.58 2.06 20.20
C PHE A 31 -20.08 2.30 20.47
N CYS A 32 -19.51 3.37 19.95
CA CYS A 32 -18.06 3.67 20.01
C CYS A 32 -17.72 4.78 21.01
N ASN A 33 -18.70 5.47 21.62
CA ASN A 33 -18.46 6.65 22.44
C ASN A 33 -17.39 6.47 23.53
N PRO A 34 -17.35 5.38 24.33
CA PRO A 34 -16.32 5.24 25.35
C PRO A 34 -14.91 5.09 24.78
N ALA A 35 -14.75 4.55 23.56
CA ALA A 35 -13.46 4.51 22.89
C ALA A 35 -13.06 5.90 22.38
N LEU A 36 -14.01 6.68 21.81
CA LEU A 36 -13.77 8.05 21.38
C LEU A 36 -13.35 8.95 22.54
N GLU A 37 -14.06 8.87 23.68
CA GLU A 37 -13.65 9.54 24.92
C GLU A 37 -12.22 9.16 25.33
N GLY A 38 -11.91 7.85 25.31
CA GLY A 38 -10.59 7.34 25.64
C GLY A 38 -9.47 7.82 24.70
N PHE A 39 -9.74 7.91 23.39
CA PHE A 39 -8.79 8.45 22.42
C PHE A 39 -8.49 9.93 22.68
N MET A 40 -9.51 10.74 22.98
CA MET A 40 -9.32 12.15 23.37
C MET A 40 -8.54 12.28 24.69
N GLU A 41 -8.87 11.48 25.71
CA GLU A 41 -8.11 11.43 26.97
C GLU A 41 -6.63 11.08 26.75
N CYS A 42 -6.33 10.20 25.80
CA CYS A 42 -4.98 9.83 25.41
C CYS A 42 -4.31 10.84 24.47
N GLN A 43 -4.96 11.95 24.13
CA GLN A 43 -4.45 12.94 23.19
C GLN A 43 -4.08 12.33 21.82
N MET A 44 -4.90 11.40 21.35
CA MET A 44 -4.80 10.87 19.99
C MET A 44 -5.60 11.77 19.05
N GLU A 45 -5.13 11.89 17.81
CA GLU A 45 -5.84 12.65 16.79
C GLU A 45 -7.02 11.83 16.26
N VAL A 46 -8.23 12.30 16.55
CA VAL A 46 -9.47 11.67 16.09
C VAL A 46 -10.04 12.48 14.94
N ILE A 47 -10.09 11.89 13.76
CA ILE A 47 -10.59 12.51 12.53
C ILE A 47 -11.95 11.91 12.24
N ASN A 48 -12.99 12.75 12.35
CA ASN A 48 -14.35 12.36 12.03
C ASN A 48 -14.59 12.48 10.52
N CYS A 49 -15.13 11.43 9.92
CA CYS A 49 -15.33 11.33 8.48
C CYS A 49 -16.85 11.30 8.16
N PRO A 50 -17.27 11.73 6.97
CA PRO A 50 -18.68 11.76 6.60
C PRO A 50 -19.28 10.37 6.31
N HIS A 51 -18.43 9.36 6.15
CA HIS A 51 -18.82 7.98 5.84
C HIS A 51 -17.76 7.00 6.34
N GLU A 52 -18.14 5.79 6.75
CA GLU A 52 -17.21 4.80 7.32
C GLU A 52 -16.23 4.25 6.28
N GLN A 53 -16.64 4.11 5.03
CA GLN A 53 -15.74 3.77 3.93
C GLN A 53 -14.64 4.81 3.78
N VAL A 54 -14.99 6.09 3.87
CA VAL A 54 -14.04 7.21 3.82
C VAL A 54 -13.04 7.12 4.96
N ALA A 55 -13.51 6.85 6.19
CA ALA A 55 -12.65 6.67 7.35
C ALA A 55 -11.64 5.54 7.14
N GLY A 56 -12.09 4.40 6.61
CA GLY A 56 -11.22 3.28 6.30
C GLY A 56 -10.22 3.57 5.19
N HIS A 57 -10.62 4.25 4.11
CA HIS A 57 -9.69 4.62 3.04
C HIS A 57 -8.68 5.69 3.49
N ILE A 58 -9.07 6.66 4.33
CA ILE A 58 -8.10 7.62 4.89
C ILE A 58 -7.10 6.88 5.80
N ALA A 59 -7.56 5.93 6.61
CA ALA A 59 -6.67 5.09 7.43
C ALA A 59 -5.69 4.31 6.55
N ASP A 60 -6.15 3.71 5.46
CA ASP A 60 -5.33 2.99 4.50
C ASP A 60 -4.28 3.91 3.86
N GLY A 61 -4.69 5.04 3.26
CA GLY A 61 -3.78 6.02 2.69
C GLY A 61 -2.75 6.54 3.71
N HIS A 62 -3.16 6.78 4.95
CA HIS A 62 -2.26 7.18 6.03
C HIS A 62 -1.19 6.11 6.31
N THR A 63 -1.57 4.84 6.37
CA THR A 63 -0.59 3.75 6.60
C THR A 63 0.37 3.61 5.42
N ARG A 64 -0.12 3.74 4.19
CA ARG A 64 0.71 3.69 2.98
C ARG A 64 1.74 4.81 2.93
N ILE A 65 1.40 6.01 3.38
CA ILE A 65 2.32 7.16 3.42
C ILE A 65 3.33 7.02 4.56
N THR A 66 2.82 6.74 5.77
CA THR A 66 3.64 6.81 6.99
C THR A 66 4.34 5.51 7.33
N ARG A 67 3.90 4.39 6.75
CA ARG A 67 4.30 3.01 7.11
C ARG A 67 4.03 2.66 8.58
N LYS A 68 3.12 3.40 9.22
CA LYS A 68 2.71 3.18 10.61
C LYS A 68 1.27 2.71 10.66
N PRO A 69 0.92 1.82 11.59
CA PRO A 69 -0.47 1.43 11.77
C PRO A 69 -1.37 2.61 12.13
N ALA A 70 -2.59 2.59 11.62
CA ALA A 70 -3.65 3.51 11.97
C ALA A 70 -4.90 2.74 12.38
N VAL A 71 -5.85 3.40 13.06
CA VAL A 71 -7.10 2.82 13.50
C VAL A 71 -8.26 3.37 12.68
N CYS A 72 -9.13 2.47 12.21
CA CYS A 72 -10.46 2.81 11.73
C CYS A 72 -11.48 2.28 12.74
N LEU A 73 -12.21 3.18 13.42
CA LEU A 73 -13.23 2.84 14.41
C LEU A 73 -14.62 3.11 13.86
N VAL A 74 -15.49 2.11 13.83
CA VAL A 74 -16.85 2.22 13.29
C VAL A 74 -17.89 1.51 14.17
N GLY A 75 -19.15 1.91 14.05
CA GLY A 75 -20.26 1.19 14.65
C GLY A 75 -20.62 -0.10 13.91
N PRO A 76 -21.59 -0.88 14.40
CA PRO A 76 -21.95 -2.17 13.78
C PRO A 76 -22.46 -2.01 12.33
N GLU A 77 -23.33 -1.03 12.08
CA GLU A 77 -23.80 -0.69 10.73
C GLU A 77 -22.70 -0.13 9.85
N GLY A 78 -21.84 0.68 10.46
CA GLY A 78 -20.70 1.28 9.78
C GLY A 78 -19.64 0.27 9.39
N PHE A 79 -19.59 -0.88 10.05
CA PHE A 79 -18.72 -1.97 9.64
C PHE A 79 -19.03 -2.42 8.21
N ALA A 80 -20.31 -2.62 7.86
CA ALA A 80 -20.69 -3.01 6.51
C ALA A 80 -20.25 -1.97 5.46
N ASN A 81 -20.34 -0.69 5.79
CA ASN A 81 -19.89 0.41 4.95
C ASN A 81 -18.35 0.48 4.85
N ALA A 82 -17.62 0.00 5.86
CA ALA A 82 -16.14 -0.01 5.86
C ALA A 82 -15.53 -1.21 5.11
N VAL A 83 -16.31 -2.25 4.78
CA VAL A 83 -15.81 -3.45 4.08
C VAL A 83 -15.05 -3.13 2.80
N PRO A 84 -15.48 -2.22 1.91
CA PRO A 84 -14.71 -1.85 0.73
C PRO A 84 -13.30 -1.35 1.07
N SER A 85 -13.16 -0.55 2.14
CA SER A 85 -11.85 -0.08 2.57
C SER A 85 -10.97 -1.17 3.21
N MET A 86 -11.58 -2.18 3.84
CA MET A 86 -10.85 -3.36 4.30
C MET A 86 -10.27 -4.16 3.11
N MET A 87 -11.05 -4.30 2.03
CA MET A 87 -10.62 -5.00 0.82
C MET A 87 -9.43 -4.29 0.17
N GLU A 88 -9.47 -2.97 0.07
CA GLU A 88 -8.39 -2.17 -0.46
C GLU A 88 -7.13 -2.29 0.41
N ALA A 89 -7.26 -2.12 1.73
CA ALA A 89 -6.16 -2.28 2.68
C ALA A 89 -5.56 -3.71 2.68
N TRP A 90 -6.40 -4.73 2.48
CA TRP A 90 -5.96 -6.12 2.33
C TRP A 90 -5.10 -6.31 1.07
N GLY A 91 -5.55 -5.78 -0.08
CA GLY A 91 -4.84 -5.84 -1.35
C GLY A 91 -3.44 -5.25 -1.26
N GLU A 92 -3.31 -4.12 -0.57
CA GLU A 92 -2.08 -3.34 -0.47
C GLU A 92 -1.24 -3.65 0.78
N ARG A 93 -1.63 -4.64 1.54
CA ARG A 93 -0.88 -5.04 2.75
C ARG A 93 -0.78 -3.92 3.79
N SER A 94 -1.77 -3.06 3.84
CA SER A 94 -1.81 -1.90 4.75
C SER A 94 -2.14 -2.32 6.18
N PRO A 95 -1.32 -1.97 7.18
CA PRO A 95 -1.53 -2.36 8.57
C PRO A 95 -2.61 -1.51 9.26
N VAL A 96 -3.83 -1.50 8.73
CA VAL A 96 -4.98 -0.84 9.34
C VAL A 96 -5.58 -1.73 10.42
N ILE A 97 -5.82 -1.19 11.61
CA ILE A 97 -6.52 -1.86 12.70
C ILE A 97 -7.97 -1.38 12.66
N PHE A 98 -8.84 -2.20 12.08
CA PHE A 98 -10.27 -1.95 12.10
C PHE A 98 -10.85 -2.37 13.44
N ILE A 99 -11.64 -1.49 14.07
CA ILE A 99 -12.32 -1.78 15.31
C ILE A 99 -13.81 -1.50 15.12
N THR A 100 -14.63 -2.53 15.36
CA THR A 100 -16.09 -2.42 15.27
C THR A 100 -16.68 -2.43 16.66
N GLY A 101 -17.44 -1.37 17.03
CA GLY A 101 -18.32 -1.46 18.17
C GLY A 101 -19.47 -2.39 17.80
N SER A 102 -19.63 -3.53 18.50
CA SER A 102 -20.61 -4.56 18.13
C SER A 102 -21.72 -4.72 19.18
N SER A 103 -22.75 -5.48 18.84
CA SER A 103 -23.86 -5.79 19.76
C SER A 103 -23.36 -6.55 21.00
N SER A 104 -24.21 -6.59 22.06
CA SER A 104 -23.83 -7.18 23.34
C SER A 104 -23.49 -8.66 23.24
N LEU A 105 -22.33 -9.04 23.74
CA LEU A 105 -21.88 -10.43 23.81
C LEU A 105 -22.88 -11.30 24.60
N LYS A 106 -23.48 -10.77 25.67
CA LYS A 106 -24.49 -11.48 26.48
C LYS A 106 -25.78 -11.79 25.73
N ARG A 107 -26.03 -11.14 24.60
CA ARG A 107 -27.23 -11.29 23.77
C ARG A 107 -26.92 -11.82 22.37
N GLN A 108 -25.70 -12.26 22.15
CA GLN A 108 -25.29 -12.80 20.85
C GLN A 108 -26.19 -13.96 20.41
N GLY A 109 -26.67 -13.91 19.18
CA GLY A 109 -27.62 -14.88 18.62
C GLY A 109 -29.08 -14.66 19.03
N SER A 110 -29.38 -13.56 19.73
CA SER A 110 -30.76 -13.23 20.17
C SER A 110 -31.47 -12.21 19.25
N GLY A 111 -30.86 -11.83 18.12
CA GLY A 111 -31.39 -10.77 17.25
C GLY A 111 -31.31 -9.39 17.90
N GLY A 112 -30.20 -9.11 18.58
CA GLY A 112 -29.94 -7.83 19.21
C GLY A 112 -29.90 -6.67 18.21
N PHE A 113 -30.09 -5.43 18.68
CA PHE A 113 -30.04 -4.26 17.81
C PHE A 113 -28.68 -4.16 17.12
N LYS A 114 -28.69 -4.10 15.78
CA LYS A 114 -27.50 -4.06 14.91
C LYS A 114 -26.56 -5.26 15.07
N GLU A 115 -27.10 -6.42 15.42
CA GLU A 115 -26.32 -7.65 15.52
C GLU A 115 -25.92 -8.15 14.14
N ILE A 116 -24.63 -8.39 13.96
CA ILE A 116 -24.02 -8.96 12.76
C ILE A 116 -22.78 -9.76 13.16
N ASP A 117 -22.42 -10.79 12.40
CA ASP A 117 -21.17 -11.51 12.56
C ASP A 117 -20.05 -10.79 11.78
N ASP A 118 -19.59 -9.68 12.36
CA ASP A 118 -18.54 -8.84 11.82
C ASP A 118 -17.18 -9.58 11.77
N VAL A 119 -16.95 -10.51 12.70
CA VAL A 119 -15.73 -11.31 12.74
C VAL A 119 -15.66 -12.25 11.53
N ALA A 120 -16.75 -12.95 11.20
CA ALA A 120 -16.79 -13.84 10.05
C ALA A 120 -16.67 -13.09 8.72
N ILE A 121 -17.29 -11.90 8.61
CA ILE A 121 -17.22 -11.07 7.41
C ILE A 121 -15.80 -10.51 7.22
N ALA A 122 -15.13 -10.06 8.29
CA ALA A 122 -13.79 -9.52 8.22
C ALA A 122 -12.69 -10.59 8.03
N ALA A 123 -12.95 -11.84 8.40
CA ALA A 123 -11.95 -12.91 8.40
C ALA A 123 -11.21 -13.09 7.05
N PRO A 124 -11.89 -13.14 5.88
CA PRO A 124 -11.21 -13.30 4.58
C PRO A 124 -10.46 -12.04 4.11
N LEU A 125 -10.70 -10.87 4.74
CA LEU A 125 -10.16 -9.57 4.35
C LEU A 125 -9.07 -9.07 5.31
N THR A 126 -8.70 -9.88 6.30
CA THR A 126 -7.77 -9.47 7.35
C THR A 126 -6.84 -10.61 7.74
N LYS A 127 -5.63 -10.27 8.19
CA LYS A 127 -4.69 -11.26 8.75
C LYS A 127 -5.17 -11.84 10.08
N TYR A 128 -6.04 -11.13 10.77
CA TYR A 128 -6.60 -11.54 12.05
C TYR A 128 -7.91 -10.81 12.28
N SER A 129 -8.95 -11.57 12.60
CA SER A 129 -10.24 -11.05 13.00
C SER A 129 -10.70 -11.77 14.27
N ALA A 130 -11.10 -11.02 15.30
CA ALA A 130 -11.54 -11.60 16.56
C ALA A 130 -12.47 -10.68 17.34
N SER A 131 -13.40 -11.28 18.10
CA SER A 131 -14.18 -10.56 19.10
C SER A 131 -13.43 -10.53 20.44
N ILE A 132 -13.45 -9.36 21.10
CA ILE A 132 -12.95 -9.20 22.46
C ILE A 132 -14.03 -9.76 23.41
N THR A 133 -13.78 -10.92 23.95
CA THR A 133 -14.76 -11.66 24.78
C THR A 133 -14.64 -11.38 26.28
N ASP A 134 -13.54 -10.73 26.71
CA ASP A 134 -13.25 -10.40 28.11
C ASP A 134 -12.53 -9.06 28.18
N GLY A 135 -13.12 -8.11 28.91
CA GLY A 135 -12.57 -6.77 29.04
C GLY A 135 -11.22 -6.70 29.79
N THR A 136 -10.92 -7.66 30.65
CA THR A 136 -9.61 -7.75 31.30
C THR A 136 -8.50 -8.12 30.33
N ARG A 137 -8.83 -8.67 29.17
CA ARG A 137 -7.92 -9.09 28.11
C ARG A 137 -7.81 -8.10 26.94
N ILE A 138 -8.41 -6.93 27.02
CA ILE A 138 -8.37 -5.92 25.93
C ILE A 138 -6.93 -5.67 25.45
N ARG A 139 -5.98 -5.49 26.39
CA ARG A 139 -4.57 -5.24 26.06
C ARG A 139 -3.94 -6.42 25.30
N GLU A 140 -4.32 -7.65 25.66
CA GLU A 140 -3.87 -8.86 24.97
C GLU A 140 -4.34 -8.89 23.50
N PHE A 141 -5.63 -8.61 23.26
CA PHE A 141 -6.19 -8.57 21.91
C PHE A 141 -5.53 -7.47 21.07
N VAL A 142 -5.34 -6.27 21.63
CA VAL A 142 -4.66 -5.17 20.94
C VAL A 142 -3.20 -5.52 20.63
N ASP A 143 -2.48 -6.10 21.57
CA ASP A 143 -1.07 -6.53 21.36
C ASP A 143 -0.97 -7.56 20.24
N LYS A 144 -1.86 -8.56 20.24
CA LYS A 144 -1.91 -9.59 19.20
C LYS A 144 -2.26 -8.98 17.84
N ALA A 145 -3.28 -8.13 17.77
CA ALA A 145 -3.69 -7.45 16.55
C ALA A 145 -2.56 -6.59 15.97
N TYR A 146 -1.95 -5.74 16.80
CA TYR A 146 -0.83 -4.91 16.40
C TYR A 146 0.35 -5.73 15.86
N ARG A 147 0.73 -6.78 16.59
CA ARG A 147 1.84 -7.65 16.19
C ARG A 147 1.57 -8.35 14.87
N ILE A 148 0.34 -8.84 14.65
CA ILE A 148 -0.03 -9.50 13.39
C ILE A 148 -0.10 -8.48 12.24
N ALA A 149 -0.62 -7.27 12.50
CA ALA A 149 -0.69 -6.22 11.49
C ALA A 149 0.70 -5.78 10.98
N THR A 150 1.72 -5.82 11.84
CA THR A 150 3.02 -5.19 11.55
C THR A 150 4.16 -6.16 11.26
N ASN A 151 4.07 -7.44 11.64
CA ASN A 151 5.18 -8.38 11.47
C ASN A 151 4.98 -9.33 10.29
N GLY A 152 6.09 -9.78 9.74
CA GLY A 152 6.13 -10.47 8.46
C GLY A 152 5.73 -9.51 7.35
N TYR A 153 4.81 -9.94 6.49
CA TYR A 153 4.13 -9.03 5.57
C TYR A 153 3.07 -8.23 6.34
N PRO A 154 3.07 -6.90 6.33
CA PRO A 154 2.04 -6.13 7.02
C PRO A 154 0.65 -6.40 6.45
N GLY A 155 -0.39 -5.94 7.13
CA GLY A 155 -1.75 -6.06 6.59
C GLY A 155 -2.83 -5.74 7.61
N ALA A 156 -4.05 -5.57 7.10
CA ALA A 156 -5.22 -5.24 7.89
C ALA A 156 -5.55 -6.31 8.95
N VAL A 157 -6.08 -5.87 10.08
CA VAL A 157 -6.61 -6.71 11.15
C VAL A 157 -7.94 -6.12 11.65
N HIS A 158 -8.76 -6.97 12.29
CA HIS A 158 -10.05 -6.56 12.81
C HIS A 158 -10.25 -7.01 14.26
N LEU A 159 -10.80 -6.10 15.06
CA LEU A 159 -11.26 -6.38 16.42
C LEU A 159 -12.73 -5.97 16.57
N SER A 160 -13.59 -6.92 16.85
CA SER A 160 -14.97 -6.67 17.27
C SER A 160 -15.00 -6.41 18.78
N MET A 161 -15.57 -5.28 19.19
CA MET A 161 -15.65 -4.87 20.59
C MET A 161 -17.11 -4.74 21.04
N PRO A 162 -17.64 -5.78 21.72
CA PRO A 162 -19.04 -5.78 22.16
C PRO A 162 -19.37 -4.61 23.10
N VAL A 163 -20.58 -4.05 22.95
CA VAL A 163 -21.02 -2.86 23.69
C VAL A 163 -21.00 -3.05 25.20
N ASP A 164 -21.27 -4.24 25.69
CA ASP A 164 -21.23 -4.57 27.12
C ASP A 164 -19.77 -4.58 27.67
N ILE A 165 -18.78 -4.85 26.84
CA ILE A 165 -17.37 -4.69 27.17
C ILE A 165 -16.95 -3.22 27.00
N MET A 166 -17.33 -2.59 25.90
CA MET A 166 -17.02 -1.19 25.59
C MET A 166 -17.41 -0.23 26.74
N PHE A 167 -18.60 -0.43 27.31
CA PHE A 167 -19.16 0.44 28.37
C PHE A 167 -18.89 -0.01 29.80
N SER A 168 -18.53 -1.28 30.02
CA SER A 168 -18.17 -1.78 31.37
C SER A 168 -16.84 -1.21 31.84
N SER A 169 -16.68 -1.17 33.17
CA SER A 169 -15.47 -0.67 33.82
C SER A 169 -14.58 -1.81 34.30
N PHE A 170 -13.29 -1.70 34.03
CA PHE A 170 -12.24 -2.64 34.38
C PHE A 170 -11.13 -1.91 35.15
N ALA A 171 -10.27 -2.64 35.85
CA ALA A 171 -9.06 -2.08 36.43
C ALA A 171 -8.22 -1.36 35.36
N GLU A 172 -7.67 -0.19 35.66
CA GLU A 172 -6.88 0.60 34.72
C GLU A 172 -5.63 -0.16 34.24
N ASP A 173 -5.08 -1.00 35.09
CA ASP A 173 -3.93 -1.88 34.88
C ASP A 173 -4.31 -3.29 34.39
N ALA A 174 -5.61 -3.56 34.13
CA ALA A 174 -6.04 -4.87 33.66
C ALA A 174 -5.19 -5.39 32.49
N GLY A 175 -4.68 -6.61 32.63
CA GLY A 175 -3.81 -7.27 31.67
C GLY A 175 -2.35 -6.81 31.65
N LEU A 176 -1.94 -5.88 32.54
CA LEU A 176 -0.53 -5.46 32.64
C LEU A 176 0.32 -6.46 33.44
N GLU A 177 -0.21 -6.99 34.53
CA GLU A 177 0.53 -7.92 35.41
C GLU A 177 0.76 -9.28 34.77
N GLU A 178 -0.20 -9.75 33.97
CA GLU A 178 -0.14 -11.07 33.34
C GLU A 178 0.88 -11.15 32.19
N ARG A 179 1.26 -10.01 31.62
CA ARG A 179 2.21 -9.92 30.50
C ARG A 179 3.17 -8.74 30.64
N PRO A 180 4.10 -8.78 31.61
CA PRO A 180 4.96 -7.63 31.93
C PRO A 180 5.87 -7.16 30.78
N PHE A 181 5.98 -7.94 29.69
CA PHE A 181 6.91 -7.64 28.60
C PHE A 181 6.24 -7.08 27.33
N SER A 182 4.90 -6.95 27.29
CA SER A 182 4.17 -6.59 26.06
C SER A 182 3.80 -5.11 25.91
N HIS A 183 4.11 -4.27 26.92
CA HIS A 183 3.60 -2.90 26.97
C HIS A 183 4.28 -1.92 26.00
N LYS A 184 5.52 -2.19 25.61
CA LYS A 184 6.25 -1.32 24.67
C LYS A 184 6.22 -1.91 23.28
N THR A 185 6.13 -1.01 22.29
CA THR A 185 6.31 -1.36 20.87
C THR A 185 7.68 -2.02 20.70
N LYS A 186 7.70 -3.26 20.23
CA LYS A 186 8.95 -3.94 19.87
C LYS A 186 9.24 -3.66 18.39
N PRO A 187 10.51 -3.60 17.99
CA PRO A 187 10.86 -3.54 16.59
C PRO A 187 10.22 -4.69 15.81
N VAL A 188 9.85 -4.43 14.55
CA VAL A 188 9.40 -5.48 13.62
C VAL A 188 10.51 -6.51 13.49
N VAL A 189 10.15 -7.79 13.64
CA VAL A 189 11.11 -8.90 13.51
C VAL A 189 11.39 -9.09 12.02
N LYS A 190 12.65 -8.93 11.64
CA LYS A 190 13.12 -9.20 10.27
C LYS A 190 13.55 -10.65 10.13
N ALA A 191 13.03 -11.32 9.11
CA ALA A 191 13.51 -12.64 8.72
C ALA A 191 14.86 -12.52 8.01
N TRP A 192 15.82 -13.34 8.40
CA TRP A 192 17.15 -13.44 7.77
C TRP A 192 17.16 -14.60 6.79
N PRO A 193 17.90 -14.47 5.66
CA PRO A 193 17.98 -15.52 4.68
C PRO A 193 18.75 -16.74 5.23
N ASP A 194 18.34 -17.93 4.78
CA ASP A 194 19.14 -19.13 4.96
C ASP A 194 20.47 -18.99 4.18
N PRO A 195 21.65 -19.21 4.79
CA PRO A 195 22.92 -19.03 4.13
C PRO A 195 23.16 -19.94 2.92
N THR A 196 22.59 -21.14 2.93
CA THR A 196 22.74 -22.10 1.83
C THR A 196 21.98 -21.63 0.61
N HIS A 197 20.67 -21.34 0.77
CA HIS A 197 19.83 -20.79 -0.30
C HIS A 197 20.36 -19.45 -0.81
N LEU A 198 20.88 -18.61 0.10
CA LEU A 198 21.49 -17.35 -0.29
C LEU A 198 22.69 -17.58 -1.20
N SER A 199 23.55 -18.56 -0.91
CA SER A 199 24.71 -18.88 -1.75
C SER A 199 24.29 -19.34 -3.15
N GLU A 200 23.26 -20.17 -3.27
CA GLU A 200 22.69 -20.60 -4.54
C GLU A 200 22.17 -19.40 -5.37
N ILE A 201 21.44 -18.50 -4.73
CA ILE A 201 20.93 -17.28 -5.38
C ILE A 201 22.07 -16.40 -5.89
N LEU A 202 23.11 -16.21 -5.08
CA LEU A 202 24.25 -15.41 -5.46
C LEU A 202 25.02 -16.03 -6.64
N GLU A 203 25.11 -17.35 -6.68
CA GLU A 203 25.72 -18.06 -7.80
C GLU A 203 24.91 -17.90 -9.09
N LEU A 204 23.59 -18.09 -9.03
CA LEU A 204 22.69 -17.85 -10.17
C LEU A 204 22.78 -16.41 -10.65
N ALA A 205 22.79 -15.44 -9.75
CA ALA A 205 22.88 -14.02 -10.09
C ALA A 205 24.21 -13.69 -10.76
N CYS A 206 25.34 -14.19 -10.25
CA CYS A 206 26.69 -13.95 -10.82
C CYS A 206 26.89 -14.58 -12.21
N ASN A 207 26.16 -15.65 -12.52
CA ASN A 207 26.24 -16.34 -13.82
C ASN A 207 25.27 -15.77 -14.87
N SER A 208 24.34 -14.91 -14.47
CA SER A 208 23.35 -14.29 -15.36
C SER A 208 24.00 -13.22 -16.25
N LYS A 209 23.57 -13.16 -17.51
CA LYS A 209 23.96 -12.14 -18.48
C LYS A 209 22.92 -11.06 -18.72
N LYS A 210 21.66 -11.38 -18.45
CA LYS A 210 20.50 -10.50 -18.67
C LYS A 210 19.57 -10.49 -17.44
N PRO A 211 20.08 -10.19 -16.23
CA PRO A 211 19.24 -10.16 -15.04
C PRO A 211 18.30 -8.96 -15.03
N VAL A 212 17.12 -9.15 -14.42
CA VAL A 212 16.14 -8.09 -14.15
C VAL A 212 15.71 -8.18 -12.69
N ILE A 213 15.53 -7.05 -12.03
CA ILE A 213 14.90 -6.98 -10.71
C ILE A 213 13.49 -6.41 -10.85
N ILE A 214 12.53 -7.10 -10.23
CA ILE A 214 11.18 -6.59 -10.03
C ILE A 214 11.01 -6.24 -8.55
N GLY A 215 10.89 -4.94 -8.26
CA GLY A 215 10.62 -4.44 -6.90
C GLY A 215 9.13 -4.33 -6.63
N GLY A 216 8.69 -4.71 -5.43
CA GLY A 216 7.28 -4.66 -5.05
C GLY A 216 7.04 -4.18 -3.62
N HIS A 217 5.86 -4.50 -3.09
CA HIS A 217 5.34 -4.09 -1.78
C HIS A 217 6.33 -4.32 -0.63
N GLY A 218 7.02 -5.46 -0.66
CA GLY A 218 7.97 -5.78 0.39
C GLY A 218 9.16 -4.82 0.47
N VAL A 219 9.59 -4.24 -0.65
CA VAL A 219 10.63 -3.20 -0.67
C VAL A 219 10.12 -1.93 0.01
N TRP A 220 8.87 -1.54 -0.28
CA TRP A 220 8.24 -0.39 0.36
C TRP A 220 8.09 -0.58 1.88
N TRP A 221 7.46 -1.68 2.28
CA TRP A 221 7.20 -1.96 3.70
C TRP A 221 8.47 -2.20 4.52
N SER A 222 9.56 -2.65 3.90
CA SER A 222 10.87 -2.77 4.54
C SER A 222 11.71 -1.49 4.55
N SER A 223 11.20 -0.40 3.94
CA SER A 223 11.92 0.88 3.77
C SER A 223 13.25 0.72 3.05
N SER A 224 13.26 -0.04 1.96
CA SER A 224 14.49 -0.48 1.30
C SER A 224 14.64 0.02 -0.13
N GLU A 225 13.92 1.07 -0.52
CA GLU A 225 13.94 1.66 -1.87
C GLU A 225 15.35 2.14 -2.25
N LYS A 226 16.03 2.85 -1.33
CA LYS A 226 17.41 3.31 -1.57
C LYS A 226 18.38 2.15 -1.76
N LYS A 227 18.17 1.04 -1.03
CA LYS A 227 19.00 -0.16 -1.21
C LYS A 227 18.78 -0.82 -2.55
N LEU A 228 17.51 -0.86 -3.00
CA LEU A 228 17.15 -1.38 -4.32
C LEU A 228 17.82 -0.53 -5.42
N GLU A 229 17.76 0.79 -5.32
CA GLU A 229 18.42 1.71 -6.23
C GLU A 229 19.95 1.50 -6.27
N GLU A 230 20.57 1.44 -5.10
CA GLU A 230 22.02 1.21 -4.98
C GLU A 230 22.42 -0.13 -5.60
N VAL A 231 21.63 -1.18 -5.42
CA VAL A 231 21.87 -2.50 -6.02
C VAL A 231 21.81 -2.41 -7.55
N GLY A 232 20.75 -1.84 -8.11
CA GLY A 232 20.61 -1.70 -9.55
C GLY A 232 21.72 -0.89 -10.19
N ASN A 233 22.05 0.27 -9.62
CA ASN A 233 23.10 1.14 -10.12
C ASN A 233 24.50 0.50 -10.00
N ASN A 234 24.80 -0.14 -8.86
CA ASN A 234 26.12 -0.72 -8.64
C ASN A 234 26.36 -2.00 -9.43
N LEU A 235 25.32 -2.78 -9.68
CA LEU A 235 25.43 -4.06 -10.38
C LEU A 235 25.01 -3.99 -11.85
N ASN A 236 24.62 -2.83 -12.36
CA ASN A 236 24.10 -2.61 -13.71
C ASN A 236 22.89 -3.50 -14.04
N ILE A 237 21.96 -3.67 -13.08
CA ILE A 237 20.76 -4.47 -13.26
C ILE A 237 19.57 -3.55 -13.51
N PRO A 238 18.82 -3.71 -14.61
CA PRO A 238 17.57 -3.01 -14.85
C PRO A 238 16.55 -3.34 -13.74
N ILE A 239 15.88 -2.30 -13.21
CA ILE A 239 14.86 -2.44 -12.18
C ILE A 239 13.52 -1.98 -12.74
N PHE A 240 12.50 -2.80 -12.55
CA PHE A 240 11.11 -2.43 -12.77
C PHE A 240 10.34 -2.52 -11.43
N ASN A 241 9.36 -1.65 -11.25
CA ASN A 241 8.49 -1.70 -10.07
C ASN A 241 7.14 -2.27 -10.45
N ILE A 242 6.54 -3.06 -9.58
CA ILE A 242 5.12 -3.36 -9.69
C ILE A 242 4.36 -2.03 -9.70
N PRO A 243 3.40 -1.80 -10.64
CA PRO A 243 2.43 -0.73 -10.53
C PRO A 243 1.77 -0.80 -9.14
N TYR A 244 1.07 0.21 -8.71
CA TYR A 244 0.35 0.23 -7.44
C TYR A 244 1.18 0.54 -6.20
N HIS A 245 2.49 0.71 -6.33
CA HIS A 245 3.26 1.25 -5.22
C HIS A 245 3.81 2.61 -5.52
N GLN A 246 3.68 3.39 -4.47
CA GLN A 246 4.33 4.66 -4.33
C GLN A 246 5.70 4.64 -4.99
N LYS A 247 6.14 5.77 -5.49
CA LYS A 247 7.46 6.04 -5.99
C LYS A 247 8.55 5.21 -5.26
N LEU A 248 8.71 3.94 -5.64
CA LEU A 248 9.79 3.12 -5.11
C LEU A 248 11.14 3.70 -5.52
N LEU A 249 11.24 4.15 -6.77
CA LEU A 249 12.46 4.74 -7.29
C LEU A 249 12.13 6.03 -8.04
N GLY A 250 12.95 7.04 -7.82
CA GLY A 250 12.93 8.26 -8.63
C GLY A 250 13.80 8.12 -9.86
N GLU A 251 13.68 9.08 -10.74
CA GLU A 251 14.47 9.17 -11.97
C GLU A 251 15.98 9.32 -11.75
N GLU A 252 16.37 9.66 -10.53
CA GLU A 252 17.79 9.68 -10.14
C GLU A 252 18.38 8.27 -10.11
N ALA A 253 17.55 7.24 -10.00
CA ALA A 253 17.94 5.87 -10.13
C ALA A 253 18.14 5.53 -11.60
N ASN A 254 19.37 5.65 -12.10
CA ASN A 254 19.71 5.23 -13.47
C ASN A 254 19.24 3.81 -13.80
N ALA A 255 19.11 2.96 -12.79
CA ALA A 255 18.66 1.58 -12.93
C ALA A 255 17.14 1.44 -13.07
N TYR A 256 16.35 2.48 -12.79
CA TYR A 256 14.92 2.41 -12.89
C TYR A 256 14.45 2.50 -14.34
N MET A 257 13.87 1.43 -14.83
CA MET A 257 13.41 1.31 -16.20
C MET A 257 11.91 1.57 -16.37
N GLY A 258 11.15 1.67 -15.28
CA GLY A 258 9.70 1.93 -15.27
C GLY A 258 8.89 0.84 -14.59
N LEU A 259 7.61 0.73 -14.97
CA LEU A 259 6.68 -0.20 -14.36
C LEU A 259 6.83 -1.63 -14.91
N ALA A 260 6.64 -2.60 -14.05
CA ALA A 260 6.53 -4.02 -14.41
C ALA A 260 5.12 -4.36 -14.87
N ASP A 261 4.61 -3.63 -15.85
CA ASP A 261 3.32 -3.86 -16.47
C ASP A 261 3.50 -4.22 -17.94
N ILE A 262 3.17 -5.44 -18.28
CA ILE A 262 3.33 -5.95 -19.63
C ILE A 262 2.20 -5.54 -20.58
N HIS A 263 1.05 -5.14 -20.03
CA HIS A 263 -0.09 -4.76 -20.83
C HIS A 263 0.07 -3.35 -21.39
N GLN A 264 0.70 -2.47 -20.60
CA GLN A 264 0.77 -1.05 -20.90
C GLN A 264 2.17 -0.49 -21.06
N TYR A 265 3.21 -1.23 -20.65
CA TYR A 265 4.57 -0.76 -20.66
C TYR A 265 5.51 -1.68 -21.47
N PRO A 266 5.61 -1.48 -22.81
CA PRO A 266 6.43 -2.30 -23.71
C PRO A 266 7.87 -2.51 -23.28
N PRO A 267 8.59 -1.55 -22.62
CA PRO A 267 9.94 -1.80 -22.14
C PRO A 267 10.03 -2.94 -21.13
N SER A 268 9.07 -3.10 -20.21
CA SER A 268 9.07 -4.23 -19.28
C SER A 268 8.81 -5.55 -19.99
N LYS A 269 7.91 -5.55 -20.96
CA LYS A 269 7.63 -6.73 -21.79
C LYS A 269 8.89 -7.21 -22.52
N PHE A 270 9.66 -6.27 -23.10
CA PHE A 270 10.93 -6.56 -23.74
C PHE A 270 11.94 -7.16 -22.74
N ALA A 271 12.13 -6.49 -21.59
CA ALA A 271 13.09 -6.90 -20.58
C ALA A 271 12.80 -8.31 -20.04
N LEU A 272 11.54 -8.60 -19.72
CA LEU A 272 11.12 -9.90 -19.18
C LEU A 272 11.24 -11.02 -20.20
N HIS A 273 10.91 -10.75 -21.47
CA HIS A 273 11.04 -11.73 -22.55
C HIS A 273 12.52 -12.10 -22.84
N GLU A 274 13.41 -11.12 -22.79
CA GLU A 274 14.83 -11.31 -23.11
C GLU A 274 15.69 -11.72 -21.92
N SER A 275 15.14 -11.64 -20.68
CA SER A 275 15.89 -11.95 -19.46
C SER A 275 16.22 -13.43 -19.33
N ASP A 276 17.40 -13.73 -18.80
CA ASP A 276 17.79 -15.08 -18.39
C ASP A 276 17.59 -15.31 -16.88
N LEU A 277 17.39 -14.22 -16.10
CA LEU A 277 17.13 -14.25 -14.67
C LEU A 277 16.19 -13.11 -14.26
N VAL A 278 15.14 -13.43 -13.51
CA VAL A 278 14.26 -12.45 -12.85
C VAL A 278 14.34 -12.64 -11.35
N LEU A 279 14.68 -11.56 -10.65
CA LEU A 279 14.70 -11.46 -9.19
C LEU A 279 13.42 -10.71 -8.73
N MET A 280 12.46 -11.44 -8.17
CA MET A 280 11.23 -10.87 -7.58
C MET A 280 11.55 -10.46 -6.14
N VAL A 281 11.79 -9.17 -5.90
CA VAL A 281 12.19 -8.66 -4.59
C VAL A 281 11.01 -7.99 -3.89
N GLY A 282 10.41 -8.69 -2.94
CA GLY A 282 9.20 -8.25 -2.25
C GLY A 282 8.03 -8.01 -3.21
N ALA A 283 8.06 -8.66 -4.35
CA ALA A 283 7.10 -8.51 -5.43
C ALA A 283 6.23 -9.76 -5.55
N ARG A 284 4.97 -9.57 -5.96
CA ARG A 284 4.03 -10.64 -6.28
C ARG A 284 4.05 -10.90 -7.78
N LEU A 285 4.07 -12.15 -8.18
CA LEU A 285 3.94 -12.53 -9.58
C LEU A 285 2.45 -12.78 -9.89
N ASP A 286 1.78 -11.76 -10.36
CA ASP A 286 0.33 -11.74 -10.60
C ASP A 286 -0.06 -11.45 -12.05
N ASN A 287 -1.30 -10.99 -12.28
CA ASN A 287 -1.83 -10.68 -13.60
C ASN A 287 -1.05 -9.61 -14.35
N GLN A 288 -0.46 -8.64 -13.67
CA GLN A 288 0.34 -7.56 -14.28
C GLN A 288 1.53 -8.11 -15.08
N MET A 289 2.05 -9.25 -14.65
CA MET A 289 3.13 -9.96 -15.28
C MET A 289 2.68 -11.30 -15.90
N ASN A 290 1.40 -11.38 -16.34
CA ASN A 290 0.81 -12.58 -16.95
C ASN A 290 1.05 -13.85 -16.12
N PHE A 291 1.02 -13.75 -14.78
CA PHE A 291 1.25 -14.88 -13.88
C PHE A 291 2.58 -15.61 -14.10
N GLY A 292 3.56 -14.96 -14.73
CA GLY A 292 4.84 -15.59 -15.10
C GLY A 292 4.76 -16.59 -16.26
N ASN A 293 3.73 -16.52 -17.10
CA ASN A 293 3.53 -17.46 -18.19
C ASN A 293 4.27 -17.07 -19.48
N PRO A 294 4.66 -18.08 -20.29
CA PRO A 294 5.12 -17.83 -21.66
C PRO A 294 4.00 -17.18 -22.51
N PRO A 295 4.36 -16.47 -23.60
CA PRO A 295 5.73 -16.22 -24.08
C PRO A 295 6.46 -15.10 -23.33
N LEU A 296 5.80 -14.38 -22.44
CA LEU A 296 6.39 -13.23 -21.76
C LEU A 296 7.58 -13.62 -20.87
N PHE A 297 7.35 -14.63 -20.03
CA PHE A 297 8.43 -15.27 -19.30
C PHE A 297 8.79 -16.58 -19.99
N PRO A 298 9.86 -16.63 -20.78
CA PRO A 298 10.35 -17.88 -21.37
C PRO A 298 10.52 -18.96 -20.30
N LYS A 299 10.29 -20.22 -20.67
CA LYS A 299 10.51 -21.35 -19.74
C LYS A 299 11.98 -21.46 -19.29
N SER A 300 12.89 -20.94 -20.10
CA SER A 300 14.34 -20.90 -19.81
C SER A 300 14.75 -19.83 -18.82
N THR A 301 13.90 -18.79 -18.61
CA THR A 301 14.20 -17.71 -17.67
C THR A 301 14.16 -18.24 -16.24
N LYS A 302 15.26 -18.11 -15.53
CA LYS A 302 15.36 -18.44 -14.12
C LYS A 302 14.57 -17.45 -13.28
N LEU A 303 13.84 -17.95 -12.30
CA LEU A 303 13.04 -17.14 -11.39
C LEU A 303 13.51 -17.32 -9.96
N ILE A 304 13.76 -16.21 -9.27
CA ILE A 304 14.09 -16.19 -7.85
C ILE A 304 13.05 -15.33 -7.13
N CYS A 305 12.37 -15.92 -6.14
CA CYS A 305 11.41 -15.21 -5.32
C CYS A 305 11.99 -14.88 -3.95
N ILE A 306 12.10 -13.61 -3.63
CA ILE A 306 12.53 -13.09 -2.33
C ILE A 306 11.35 -12.35 -1.71
N ASN A 307 10.80 -12.89 -0.63
CA ASN A 307 9.63 -12.28 0.00
C ASN A 307 9.61 -12.52 1.52
N GLY A 308 8.96 -11.58 2.25
CA GLY A 308 8.74 -11.68 3.69
C GLY A 308 7.53 -12.55 4.09
N SER A 309 6.79 -13.08 3.12
CA SER A 309 5.61 -13.93 3.34
C SER A 309 5.67 -15.20 2.50
N HIS A 310 5.35 -16.33 3.14
CA HIS A 310 5.19 -17.61 2.45
C HIS A 310 4.09 -17.60 1.37
N GLU A 311 3.02 -16.85 1.61
CA GLU A 311 1.85 -16.79 0.73
C GLU A 311 2.15 -16.13 -0.62
N GLU A 312 3.23 -15.37 -0.70
CA GLU A 312 3.64 -14.63 -1.89
C GLU A 312 4.76 -15.36 -2.68
N ILE A 313 5.34 -16.40 -2.08
CA ILE A 313 6.37 -17.21 -2.71
C ILE A 313 5.71 -18.23 -3.63
N GLU A 314 6.17 -18.32 -4.88
CA GLU A 314 5.66 -19.26 -5.90
C GLU A 314 4.14 -19.19 -6.13
N LEU A 315 3.55 -18.01 -5.95
CA LEU A 315 2.10 -17.85 -6.03
C LEU A 315 1.49 -18.41 -7.33
N ASN A 316 2.16 -18.21 -8.47
CA ASN A 316 1.64 -18.57 -9.79
C ASN A 316 2.62 -19.37 -10.66
N ARG A 317 3.89 -19.32 -10.35
CA ARG A 317 4.94 -20.05 -11.07
C ARG A 317 5.97 -20.54 -10.07
N ALA A 318 6.38 -21.81 -10.22
CA ALA A 318 7.51 -22.35 -9.47
C ALA A 318 8.77 -21.54 -9.77
N ALA A 319 9.50 -21.20 -8.73
CA ALA A 319 10.80 -20.54 -8.84
C ALA A 319 11.94 -21.58 -8.85
N ASP A 320 13.07 -21.20 -9.43
CA ASP A 320 14.28 -22.04 -9.39
C ASP A 320 14.84 -22.10 -7.97
N THR A 321 14.68 -21.02 -7.20
CA THR A 321 14.98 -20.96 -5.77
C THR A 321 14.18 -19.86 -5.10
N ASN A 322 13.93 -20.01 -3.81
CA ASN A 322 13.11 -19.12 -2.99
C ASN A 322 13.87 -18.68 -1.74
N LEU A 323 13.54 -17.48 -1.28
CA LEU A 323 14.10 -16.94 -0.07
C LEU A 323 13.03 -16.25 0.77
N LEU A 324 12.65 -16.89 1.89
CA LEU A 324 11.79 -16.26 2.87
C LEU A 324 12.62 -15.34 3.76
N CYS A 325 12.69 -14.06 3.41
CA CYS A 325 13.41 -13.08 4.21
C CYS A 325 12.89 -11.65 3.97
N ASP A 326 13.31 -10.72 4.84
CA ASP A 326 13.07 -9.29 4.63
C ASP A 326 13.82 -8.83 3.35
N PRO A 327 13.11 -8.19 2.39
CA PRO A 327 13.73 -7.74 1.14
C PRO A 327 14.93 -6.83 1.34
N GLY A 328 14.89 -5.97 2.37
CA GLY A 328 15.99 -5.06 2.68
C GLY A 328 17.24 -5.77 3.17
N VAL A 329 17.09 -6.89 3.88
CA VAL A 329 18.23 -7.74 4.30
C VAL A 329 18.86 -8.42 3.10
N PHE A 330 18.03 -8.93 2.17
CA PHE A 330 18.53 -9.51 0.93
C PHE A 330 19.29 -8.49 0.06
N LEU A 331 18.75 -7.28 -0.11
CA LEU A 331 19.38 -6.22 -0.88
C LEU A 331 20.74 -5.80 -0.29
N ASP A 332 20.90 -5.75 1.02
CA ASP A 332 22.19 -5.51 1.67
C ASP A 332 23.23 -6.58 1.28
N THR A 333 22.79 -7.81 1.14
CA THR A 333 23.67 -8.91 0.73
C THR A 333 24.08 -8.80 -0.75
N LEU A 334 23.12 -8.50 -1.63
CA LEU A 334 23.40 -8.28 -3.07
C LEU A 334 24.38 -7.12 -3.28
N LYS A 335 24.21 -6.02 -2.56
CA LYS A 335 25.10 -4.86 -2.64
C LYS A 335 26.57 -5.23 -2.43
N ASN A 336 26.84 -6.19 -1.57
CA ASN A 336 28.20 -6.61 -1.22
C ASN A 336 28.86 -7.51 -2.28
N LEU A 337 28.14 -7.96 -3.31
CA LEU A 337 28.72 -8.80 -4.38
C LEU A 337 29.81 -8.09 -5.18
N LYS A 338 29.58 -6.83 -5.53
CA LYS A 338 30.57 -6.04 -6.27
C LYS A 338 31.84 -5.77 -5.45
N VAL A 339 31.66 -5.53 -4.14
CA VAL A 339 32.77 -5.29 -3.22
C VAL A 339 33.71 -6.50 -3.16
N ASN A 340 33.17 -7.70 -3.31
CA ASN A 340 33.92 -8.95 -3.25
C ASN A 340 34.45 -9.41 -4.64
N ASN A 341 34.37 -8.56 -5.69
CA ASN A 341 34.75 -8.84 -7.07
C ASN A 341 34.11 -10.12 -7.67
N LYS A 342 32.95 -10.49 -7.18
CA LYS A 342 32.19 -11.66 -7.66
C LYS A 342 31.23 -11.30 -8.79
N TRP A 343 30.86 -10.03 -8.93
CA TRP A 343 29.92 -9.54 -9.93
C TRP A 343 30.66 -8.88 -11.10
N ASN A 344 30.46 -9.37 -12.31
CA ASN A 344 31.12 -8.89 -13.52
C ASN A 344 30.14 -8.74 -14.70
N LEU A 345 28.97 -8.12 -14.46
CA LEU A 345 28.05 -7.78 -15.54
C LEU A 345 28.52 -6.49 -16.23
N GLY A 346 28.62 -6.52 -17.55
CA GLY A 346 28.88 -5.33 -18.37
C GLY A 346 27.68 -4.36 -18.39
N HIS A 347 27.84 -3.28 -19.16
CA HIS A 347 26.76 -2.27 -19.29
C HIS A 347 25.78 -2.56 -20.45
N GLU A 348 26.13 -3.50 -21.37
CA GLU A 348 25.38 -3.68 -22.61
C GLU A 348 23.91 -4.00 -22.39
N TRP A 349 23.59 -4.89 -21.44
CA TRP A 349 22.20 -5.22 -21.10
C TRP A 349 21.47 -4.06 -20.44
N PHE A 350 22.12 -3.35 -19.56
CA PHE A 350 21.62 -2.17 -18.89
C PHE A 350 21.31 -1.04 -19.88
N ASP A 351 22.27 -0.73 -20.76
CA ASP A 351 22.15 0.35 -21.75
C ASP A 351 21.08 0.01 -22.80
N LEU A 352 20.95 -1.27 -23.16
CA LEU A 352 19.88 -1.72 -24.06
C LEU A 352 18.49 -1.46 -23.46
N ASN A 353 18.28 -1.77 -22.18
CA ASN A 353 17.00 -1.48 -21.52
C ASN A 353 16.70 0.03 -21.43
N ARG A 354 17.73 0.84 -21.18
CA ARG A 354 17.58 2.32 -21.22
C ARG A 354 17.21 2.80 -22.62
N SER A 355 17.83 2.27 -23.64
CA SER A 355 17.48 2.59 -25.03
C SER A 355 16.03 2.23 -25.35
N LYS A 356 15.58 1.04 -24.95
CA LYS A 356 14.19 0.62 -25.15
C LYS A 356 13.19 1.49 -24.40
N LYS A 357 13.52 1.95 -23.20
CA LYS A 357 12.72 2.94 -22.46
C LYS A 357 12.63 4.24 -23.25
N GLN A 358 13.75 4.78 -23.73
CA GLN A 358 13.77 6.04 -24.47
C GLN A 358 13.03 5.93 -25.82
N GLU A 359 13.25 4.85 -26.58
CA GLU A 359 12.51 4.58 -27.83
C GLU A 359 10.99 4.58 -27.61
N TRP A 360 10.54 3.97 -26.52
CA TRP A 360 9.12 3.97 -26.17
C TRP A 360 8.60 5.37 -25.82
N VAL A 361 9.35 6.15 -25.03
CA VAL A 361 8.97 7.52 -24.67
C VAL A 361 8.84 8.38 -25.92
N ASP A 362 9.84 8.36 -26.81
CA ASP A 362 9.87 9.16 -28.03
C ASP A 362 8.70 8.81 -28.95
N LYS A 363 8.47 7.52 -29.15
CA LYS A 363 7.34 7.04 -29.96
C LYS A 363 6.00 7.44 -29.38
N THR A 364 5.79 7.28 -28.07
CA THR A 364 4.52 7.62 -27.42
C THR A 364 4.21 9.11 -27.54
N LEU A 365 5.22 9.98 -27.40
CA LEU A 365 5.05 11.43 -27.58
C LEU A 365 4.82 11.82 -29.04
N GLU A 366 5.44 11.14 -30.00
CA GLU A 366 5.19 11.33 -31.43
C GLU A 366 3.74 10.95 -31.79
N ASP A 367 3.29 9.77 -31.33
CA ASP A 367 1.92 9.30 -31.58
C ASP A 367 0.89 10.24 -30.93
N LEU A 368 1.10 10.67 -29.68
CA LEU A 368 0.25 11.67 -29.02
C LEU A 368 0.19 12.98 -29.80
N SER A 369 1.32 13.46 -30.35
CA SER A 369 1.34 14.70 -31.13
C SER A 369 0.51 14.58 -32.42
N LYS A 370 0.52 13.43 -33.09
CA LYS A 370 -0.30 13.16 -34.30
C LYS A 370 -1.77 13.13 -33.93
N GLU A 371 -2.16 12.34 -32.93
CA GLU A 371 -3.54 12.19 -32.49
C GLU A 371 -4.14 13.52 -31.99
N THR A 372 -3.36 14.31 -31.27
CA THR A 372 -3.79 15.65 -30.81
C THR A 372 -4.06 16.59 -31.96
N LYS A 373 -3.22 16.60 -33.02
CA LYS A 373 -3.43 17.42 -34.20
C LYS A 373 -4.68 16.99 -34.98
N GLU A 374 -4.88 15.69 -35.12
CA GLU A 374 -6.07 15.12 -35.78
C GLU A 374 -7.35 15.48 -35.00
N ALA A 375 -7.34 15.32 -33.67
CA ALA A 375 -8.45 15.69 -32.80
C ALA A 375 -8.79 17.18 -32.92
N GLN A 376 -7.79 18.06 -32.86
CA GLN A 376 -7.99 19.51 -33.00
C GLN A 376 -8.59 19.90 -34.35
N SER A 377 -8.15 19.26 -35.44
CA SER A 377 -8.68 19.53 -36.79
C SER A 377 -10.15 19.11 -36.98
N ASN A 378 -10.60 18.12 -36.21
CA ASN A 378 -11.94 17.55 -36.26
C ASN A 378 -12.87 18.04 -35.13
N GLY A 379 -12.47 19.05 -34.34
CA GLY A 379 -13.23 19.52 -33.18
C GLY A 379 -13.34 18.48 -32.05
N GLY A 380 -12.38 17.56 -31.99
CA GLY A 380 -12.33 16.49 -31.02
C GLY A 380 -11.91 16.94 -29.60
N LYS A 381 -12.05 16.02 -28.66
CA LYS A 381 -11.70 16.22 -27.25
C LYS A 381 -10.18 16.11 -27.05
N MET A 382 -9.70 16.59 -25.89
CA MET A 382 -8.32 16.41 -25.44
C MET A 382 -8.02 14.92 -25.25
N HIS A 383 -6.83 14.48 -25.65
CA HIS A 383 -6.38 13.11 -25.39
C HIS A 383 -6.09 12.92 -23.89
N PRO A 384 -6.54 11.82 -23.24
CA PRO A 384 -6.36 11.62 -21.79
C PRO A 384 -4.89 11.64 -21.34
N LEU A 385 -3.98 11.12 -22.17
CA LEU A 385 -2.54 11.21 -21.88
C LEU A 385 -2.04 12.67 -21.85
N GLN A 386 -2.60 13.56 -22.70
CA GLN A 386 -2.23 14.98 -22.64
C GLN A 386 -2.67 15.60 -21.32
N LEU A 387 -3.90 15.32 -20.87
CA LEU A 387 -4.37 15.78 -19.56
C LEU A 387 -3.46 15.28 -18.43
N ALA A 388 -3.10 14.00 -18.44
CA ALA A 388 -2.22 13.42 -17.44
C ALA A 388 -0.81 14.03 -17.45
N LEU A 389 -0.25 14.33 -18.62
CA LEU A 389 1.04 15.03 -18.76
C LEU A 389 0.96 16.47 -18.28
N ASP A 390 -0.11 17.20 -18.59
CA ASP A 390 -0.32 18.56 -18.09
C ASP A 390 -0.40 18.60 -16.56
N VAL A 391 -1.04 17.59 -15.95
CA VAL A 391 -1.04 17.40 -14.49
C VAL A 391 0.38 17.13 -13.98
N GLN A 392 1.16 16.27 -14.65
CA GLN A 392 2.56 16.04 -14.26
C GLN A 392 3.41 17.31 -14.35
N ASP A 393 3.20 18.14 -15.36
CA ASP A 393 3.94 19.40 -15.52
C ASP A 393 3.60 20.42 -14.41
N ALA A 394 2.34 20.43 -13.94
CA ALA A 394 1.85 21.32 -12.90
C ALA A 394 2.31 20.92 -11.47
N ILE A 395 2.62 19.65 -11.22
CA ILE A 395 3.02 19.14 -9.90
C ILE A 395 4.43 19.62 -9.55
N GLY A 396 4.63 20.13 -8.32
CA GLY A 396 5.95 20.47 -7.77
C GLY A 396 6.66 19.28 -7.13
N GLU A 397 7.96 19.44 -6.85
CA GLU A 397 8.83 18.39 -6.30
C GLU A 397 8.34 17.83 -4.94
N LYS A 398 7.66 18.64 -4.13
CA LYS A 398 7.13 18.25 -2.81
C LYS A 398 5.66 17.88 -2.83
N ASP A 399 4.99 18.05 -3.96
CA ASP A 399 3.56 17.87 -4.09
C ASP A 399 3.21 16.38 -4.25
N TRP A 400 1.97 16.03 -3.93
CA TRP A 400 1.46 14.68 -3.99
C TRP A 400 0.47 14.51 -5.13
N LEU A 401 0.65 13.44 -5.89
CA LEU A 401 -0.30 12.98 -6.89
C LEU A 401 -1.17 11.89 -6.31
N VAL A 402 -2.48 12.04 -6.45
CA VAL A 402 -3.46 10.99 -6.15
C VAL A 402 -4.18 10.65 -7.45
N ILE A 403 -4.36 9.37 -7.70
CA ILE A 403 -4.99 8.88 -8.93
C ILE A 403 -6.19 8.03 -8.54
N ASP A 404 -7.31 8.19 -9.25
CA ASP A 404 -8.51 7.37 -9.09
C ASP A 404 -9.20 7.18 -10.43
N GLY A 405 -9.69 5.97 -10.67
CA GLY A 405 -10.41 5.66 -11.90
C GLY A 405 -9.81 4.49 -12.68
N GLY A 406 -10.50 4.05 -13.72
CA GLY A 406 -10.07 3.00 -14.63
C GLY A 406 -9.05 3.50 -15.65
N ASN A 407 -9.50 3.94 -16.83
CA ASN A 407 -8.62 4.42 -17.90
C ASN A 407 -7.76 5.63 -17.50
N THR A 408 -8.28 6.53 -16.68
CA THR A 408 -7.53 7.67 -16.14
C THR A 408 -6.29 7.23 -15.36
N HIS A 409 -6.39 6.11 -14.61
CA HIS A 409 -5.24 5.52 -13.92
C HIS A 409 -4.14 5.12 -14.90
N PHE A 410 -4.49 4.39 -15.93
CA PHE A 410 -3.53 3.90 -16.92
C PHE A 410 -2.82 5.04 -17.67
N TRP A 411 -3.55 6.07 -18.09
CA TRP A 411 -2.95 7.24 -18.71
C TRP A 411 -2.04 8.01 -17.77
N SER A 412 -2.41 8.06 -16.47
CA SER A 412 -1.58 8.68 -15.45
C SER A 412 -0.28 7.92 -15.21
N GLU A 413 -0.30 6.59 -15.23
CA GLU A 413 0.92 5.77 -15.12
C GLU A 413 1.86 5.95 -16.30
N ILE A 414 1.32 6.02 -17.52
CA ILE A 414 2.11 6.35 -18.73
C ILE A 414 2.74 7.73 -18.58
N ALA A 415 1.97 8.73 -18.14
CA ALA A 415 2.46 10.09 -17.93
C ALA A 415 3.55 10.16 -16.86
N ILE A 416 3.42 9.41 -15.76
CA ILE A 416 4.45 9.31 -14.70
C ILE A 416 5.76 8.76 -15.28
N ASN A 417 5.70 7.68 -16.07
CA ASN A 417 6.90 7.10 -16.69
C ASN A 417 7.58 8.06 -17.68
N ILE A 418 6.78 8.81 -18.45
CA ILE A 418 7.31 9.81 -19.39
C ILE A 418 7.92 11.00 -18.63
N ALA A 419 7.19 11.58 -17.67
CA ALA A 419 7.67 12.70 -16.88
C ALA A 419 8.93 12.33 -16.09
N GLY A 420 8.91 11.13 -15.53
CA GLY A 420 10.03 10.56 -14.84
C GLY A 420 11.26 10.43 -15.73
N SER A 421 11.15 9.96 -16.99
CA SER A 421 12.30 9.90 -17.93
C SER A 421 12.92 11.26 -18.24
N LYS A 422 12.17 12.35 -18.00
CA LYS A 422 12.62 13.75 -18.12
C LYS A 422 13.16 14.34 -16.80
N GLY A 423 13.34 13.52 -15.78
CA GLY A 423 13.87 13.93 -14.48
C GLY A 423 12.83 14.61 -13.56
N LYS A 424 11.53 14.47 -13.83
CA LYS A 424 10.48 15.05 -12.99
C LYS A 424 10.42 14.34 -11.64
N LYS A 425 10.44 15.13 -10.58
CA LYS A 425 10.33 14.68 -9.20
C LYS A 425 9.01 15.13 -8.61
N ILE A 426 8.42 14.28 -7.77
CA ILE A 426 7.22 14.59 -6.99
C ILE A 426 7.37 14.04 -5.57
N GLY A 427 6.61 14.57 -4.63
CA GLY A 427 6.67 14.19 -3.21
C GLY A 427 6.23 12.75 -2.97
N GLY A 428 5.14 12.34 -3.62
CA GLY A 428 4.62 10.97 -3.53
C GLY A 428 3.43 10.74 -4.44
N ILE A 429 3.03 9.47 -4.55
CA ILE A 429 1.90 9.01 -5.34
C ILE A 429 1.03 8.12 -4.46
N LEU A 430 -0.29 8.29 -4.56
CA LEU A 430 -1.28 7.35 -4.03
C LEU A 430 -2.29 7.01 -5.12
N HIS A 431 -2.67 5.76 -5.21
CA HIS A 431 -3.70 5.30 -6.14
C HIS A 431 -4.37 4.03 -5.60
N PRO A 432 -5.53 3.63 -6.13
CA PRO A 432 -6.10 2.35 -5.79
C PRO A 432 -5.08 1.26 -6.10
N GLY A 433 -4.94 0.34 -5.19
CA GLY A 433 -3.97 -0.72 -5.31
C GLY A 433 -4.42 -1.86 -6.21
N THR A 434 -3.92 -3.04 -5.92
CA THR A 434 -4.20 -4.28 -6.67
C THR A 434 -5.70 -4.60 -6.74
N PHE A 435 -6.47 -4.20 -5.72
CA PHE A 435 -7.93 -4.38 -5.71
C PHE A 435 -8.65 -3.37 -6.60
N SER A 436 -8.02 -2.22 -6.90
CA SER A 436 -8.50 -1.19 -7.81
C SER A 436 -9.88 -0.62 -7.45
N MET A 437 -10.12 -0.37 -6.16
CA MET A 437 -11.38 0.20 -5.69
C MET A 437 -11.56 1.63 -6.18
N LEU A 438 -12.69 1.91 -6.84
CA LEU A 438 -13.05 3.27 -7.25
C LEU A 438 -13.61 4.10 -6.09
N GLY A 439 -13.39 5.42 -6.14
CA GLY A 439 -13.85 6.35 -5.11
C GLY A 439 -12.89 6.54 -3.95
N VAL A 440 -11.68 6.00 -4.05
CA VAL A 440 -10.61 6.19 -3.05
C VAL A 440 -9.90 7.55 -3.19
N GLY A 441 -10.05 8.23 -4.31
CA GLY A 441 -9.25 9.41 -4.66
C GLY A 441 -9.31 10.53 -3.63
N VAL A 442 -10.51 10.98 -3.26
CA VAL A 442 -10.65 12.05 -2.25
C VAL A 442 -10.16 11.60 -0.86
N PRO A 443 -10.52 10.41 -0.34
CA PRO A 443 -9.94 9.90 0.90
C PRO A 443 -8.41 9.83 0.90
N PHE A 444 -7.81 9.37 -0.18
CA PHE A 444 -6.34 9.31 -0.29
C PHE A 444 -5.71 10.70 -0.39
N ALA A 445 -6.36 11.63 -1.09
CA ALA A 445 -5.91 13.02 -1.12
C ALA A 445 -5.93 13.66 0.27
N LEU A 446 -6.96 13.36 1.07
CA LEU A 446 -7.01 13.79 2.47
C LEU A 446 -5.92 13.13 3.32
N SER A 447 -5.60 11.87 3.09
CA SER A 447 -4.48 11.20 3.77
C SER A 447 -3.15 11.88 3.47
N ALA A 448 -2.89 12.20 2.20
CA ALA A 448 -1.70 12.93 1.79
C ALA A 448 -1.65 14.33 2.40
N LYS A 449 -2.78 15.06 2.38
CA LYS A 449 -2.86 16.41 2.95
C LYS A 449 -2.74 16.44 4.47
N ASN A 450 -3.22 15.41 5.16
CA ASN A 450 -3.07 15.29 6.62
C ASN A 450 -1.62 15.01 7.02
N THR A 451 -0.92 14.17 6.27
CA THR A 451 0.47 13.80 6.56
C THR A 451 1.48 14.84 6.07
N HIS A 452 1.13 15.60 5.03
CA HIS A 452 1.99 16.61 4.41
C HIS A 452 1.22 17.94 4.22
N PRO A 453 0.91 18.65 5.31
CA PRO A 453 0.03 19.83 5.28
C PRO A 453 0.55 20.98 4.41
N ASP A 454 1.86 21.08 4.23
CA ASP A 454 2.52 22.15 3.45
C ASP A 454 2.64 21.82 1.96
N SER A 455 2.32 20.58 1.54
CA SER A 455 2.37 20.17 0.15
C SER A 455 1.03 20.43 -0.55
N ASN A 456 1.06 20.72 -1.86
CA ASN A 456 -0.14 20.62 -2.65
C ASN A 456 -0.47 19.14 -2.89
N VAL A 457 -1.76 18.84 -2.93
CA VAL A 457 -2.25 17.50 -3.26
C VAL A 457 -3.16 17.63 -4.46
N ILE A 458 -2.81 16.95 -5.54
CA ILE A 458 -3.55 16.96 -6.79
C ILE A 458 -4.13 15.55 -6.99
N LEU A 459 -5.45 15.48 -7.06
CA LEU A 459 -6.19 14.29 -7.43
C LEU A 459 -6.53 14.38 -8.92
N ILE A 460 -6.12 13.39 -9.71
CA ILE A 460 -6.67 13.15 -11.03
C ILE A 460 -7.63 11.95 -10.96
N SER A 461 -8.87 12.13 -11.41
CA SER A 461 -9.91 11.12 -11.27
C SER A 461 -10.78 11.07 -12.52
N GLY A 462 -11.16 9.86 -12.93
CA GLY A 462 -12.25 9.69 -13.90
C GLY A 462 -13.57 10.19 -13.32
N ASP A 463 -14.49 10.66 -14.16
CA ASP A 463 -15.80 11.16 -13.72
C ASP A 463 -16.61 10.10 -12.95
N GLY A 464 -16.62 8.85 -13.42
CA GLY A 464 -17.31 7.75 -12.74
C GLY A 464 -16.68 7.39 -11.39
N ALA A 465 -15.35 7.37 -11.29
CA ALA A 465 -14.64 7.14 -10.05
C ALA A 465 -14.90 8.27 -9.04
N PHE A 466 -14.84 9.53 -9.50
CA PHE A 466 -15.15 10.67 -8.66
C PHE A 466 -16.58 10.60 -8.13
N LEU A 467 -17.57 10.24 -8.95
CA LEU A 467 -18.96 10.11 -8.50
C LEU A 467 -19.14 9.00 -7.44
N SER A 468 -18.31 7.97 -7.47
CA SER A 468 -18.38 6.89 -6.46
C SER A 468 -17.92 7.31 -5.06
N GLY A 469 -17.04 8.31 -4.93
CA GLY A 469 -16.49 8.77 -3.66
C GLY A 469 -16.46 10.29 -3.47
N GLY A 470 -16.90 11.06 -4.47
CA GLY A 470 -16.72 12.52 -4.52
C GLY A 470 -17.40 13.30 -3.41
N LEU A 471 -18.51 12.80 -2.87
CA LEU A 471 -19.17 13.43 -1.70
C LEU A 471 -18.23 13.52 -0.48
N SER A 472 -17.19 12.71 -0.43
CA SER A 472 -16.17 12.78 0.63
C SER A 472 -15.35 14.08 0.60
N ILE A 473 -15.46 14.90 -0.47
CA ILE A 473 -14.85 16.24 -0.53
C ILE A 473 -15.36 17.16 0.59
N GLU A 474 -16.53 16.86 1.14
CA GLU A 474 -17.07 17.55 2.31
C GLU A 474 -16.12 17.44 3.52
N ALA A 475 -15.45 16.31 3.70
CA ALA A 475 -14.43 16.15 4.73
C ALA A 475 -13.23 17.11 4.52
N ALA A 476 -12.82 17.35 3.26
CA ALA A 476 -11.78 18.32 2.95
C ALA A 476 -12.17 19.73 3.38
N PHE A 477 -13.44 20.09 3.18
CA PHE A 477 -13.97 21.38 3.58
C PHE A 477 -14.04 21.54 5.11
N GLN A 478 -14.60 20.54 5.80
CA GLN A 478 -14.72 20.56 7.26
C GLN A 478 -13.37 20.61 7.95
N GLU A 479 -12.41 19.82 7.50
CA GLU A 479 -11.06 19.74 8.04
C GLU A 479 -10.15 20.90 7.55
N LYS A 480 -10.65 21.79 6.68
CA LYS A 480 -9.88 22.88 6.07
C LYS A 480 -8.61 22.39 5.38
N LYS A 481 -8.71 21.28 4.68
CA LYS A 481 -7.63 20.61 3.95
C LYS A 481 -7.80 20.82 2.44
N PRO A 482 -7.25 21.90 1.85
CA PRO A 482 -7.41 22.17 0.44
C PRO A 482 -6.70 21.11 -0.41
N ILE A 483 -7.42 20.58 -1.40
CA ILE A 483 -6.93 19.67 -2.44
C ILE A 483 -7.34 20.20 -3.80
N VAL A 484 -6.59 19.87 -4.84
CA VAL A 484 -6.95 20.15 -6.24
C VAL A 484 -7.51 18.88 -6.85
N VAL A 485 -8.67 18.97 -7.49
CA VAL A 485 -9.30 17.84 -8.16
C VAL A 485 -9.38 18.12 -9.66
N VAL A 486 -8.77 17.25 -10.46
CA VAL A 486 -8.82 17.26 -11.92
C VAL A 486 -9.66 16.07 -12.35
N ILE A 487 -10.76 16.32 -13.07
CA ILE A 487 -11.68 15.26 -13.50
C ILE A 487 -11.48 15.02 -15.00
N ASP A 488 -11.09 13.80 -15.34
CA ASP A 488 -11.11 13.28 -16.71
C ASP A 488 -12.53 12.85 -17.04
N ASN A 489 -13.27 13.75 -17.70
CA ASN A 489 -14.68 13.56 -18.01
C ASN A 489 -14.86 13.01 -19.43
N ASN A 490 -14.87 11.70 -19.55
CA ASN A 490 -15.17 11.00 -20.80
C ASN A 490 -16.67 10.68 -20.98
N GLY A 491 -17.48 10.88 -19.95
CA GLY A 491 -18.93 10.69 -19.95
C GLY A 491 -19.38 9.30 -19.51
N GLY A 492 -18.52 8.51 -18.85
CA GLY A 492 -18.88 7.19 -18.35
C GLY A 492 -17.75 6.44 -17.66
N LEU A 493 -18.12 5.26 -17.13
CA LEU A 493 -17.19 4.26 -16.66
C LEU A 493 -16.81 3.36 -17.83
N ASP A 494 -15.58 3.46 -18.33
CA ASP A 494 -15.00 2.61 -19.38
C ASP A 494 -13.90 1.72 -18.82
#